data_f5c6b0eb1c4d98e419da0b972cbe9610
#
_entry.id   f5c6b0eb1c4d98e419da0b972cbe9610
#
_cell.length_a   1.000
_cell.length_b   1.000
_cell.length_c   1.000
_cell.angle_alpha   90.00
_cell.angle_beta   90.00
_cell.angle_gamma   90.00
#
_symmetry.space_group_name_H-M   'P 1'
#
loop_
_entity.id
_entity.type
_entity.pdbx_description
1 polymer ?
#
loop_
_entity_poly.entity_id
_entity_poly.type
_entity_poly.pdbx_seq_one_letter_code
_entity_poly.pdbx_strand_id
1 'polypeptide(L)'
;MKIAALTDIGSCRQENQDNYCARQLTDGTGWGIVCDGMGGANGGRVASAIATRTILQYFDRQLPGVNPGEEKAFMMRAFDIANRAVYDKATSDPDMLGMGTTGVCVLQRGGLAHIVHAGDSRAYLWHNGAIRQLTRDHSMVQQLVDSGQITREQAALHPQKNLITRALGVSASIVPEYNRREISPGDILMLCTDGLTNMVADAELGLILQETAFFDAPGVLVDRALKGGGQDNITVLLMGVETTEGTNG
;
A
#
# COMPACT_ATOMS: atom_id res chain seq x y z
N MET A 1 10.26 14.51 6.77
CA MET A 1 9.29 13.90 5.83
C MET A 1 7.91 14.48 6.05
N LYS A 2 7.08 14.61 5.01
CA LYS A 2 5.67 14.99 5.10
C LYS A 2 4.82 13.75 4.91
N ILE A 3 3.67 13.67 5.59
CA ILE A 3 2.71 12.58 5.43
C ILE A 3 1.33 13.20 5.23
N ALA A 4 0.60 12.77 4.21
CA ALA A 4 -0.79 13.11 3.96
C ALA A 4 -1.54 11.87 3.51
N ALA A 5 -2.78 11.67 3.98
CA ALA A 5 -3.56 10.50 3.62
C ALA A 5 -5.06 10.82 3.64
N LEU A 6 -5.79 10.07 2.82
CA LEU A 6 -7.25 10.09 2.81
C LEU A 6 -7.75 8.68 2.47
N THR A 7 -8.82 8.27 3.11
CA THR A 7 -9.59 7.07 2.77
C THR A 7 -11.05 7.45 2.59
N ASP A 8 -11.70 6.84 1.62
CA ASP A 8 -13.11 7.05 1.29
C ASP A 8 -13.81 5.72 1.02
N ILE A 9 -15.07 5.62 1.39
CA ILE A 9 -15.87 4.40 1.19
C ILE A 9 -16.16 4.12 -0.29
N GLY A 10 -16.00 5.13 -1.16
CA GLY A 10 -16.44 5.05 -2.54
C GLY A 10 -17.95 5.27 -2.71
N SER A 11 -18.41 5.16 -3.96
CA SER A 11 -19.82 5.43 -4.31
C SER A 11 -20.71 4.17 -4.26
N CYS A 12 -20.12 2.97 -4.24
CA CYS A 12 -20.85 1.69 -4.42
C CYS A 12 -20.80 0.78 -3.20
N ARG A 13 -19.85 0.95 -2.30
CA ARG A 13 -19.68 0.12 -1.12
C ARG A 13 -20.50 0.62 0.05
N GLN A 14 -20.89 -0.27 0.96
CA GLN A 14 -21.63 0.07 2.19
C GLN A 14 -20.70 0.19 3.41
N GLU A 15 -19.48 -0.32 3.31
CA GLU A 15 -18.47 -0.33 4.35
C GLU A 15 -17.09 -0.04 3.73
N ASN A 16 -16.26 0.69 4.48
CA ASN A 16 -14.86 0.85 4.11
C ASN A 16 -14.04 -0.27 4.77
N GLN A 17 -13.49 -1.17 3.96
CA GLN A 17 -12.66 -2.30 4.37
C GLN A 17 -11.17 -2.00 4.20
N ASP A 18 -10.82 -0.84 3.64
CA ASP A 18 -9.45 -0.35 3.62
C ASP A 18 -8.98 0.09 5.00
N ASN A 19 -7.69 0.01 5.22
CA ASN A 19 -7.04 0.56 6.40
C ASN A 19 -5.62 1.03 6.08
N TYR A 20 -5.14 2.03 6.82
CA TYR A 20 -3.78 2.52 6.68
C TYR A 20 -3.22 3.01 8.00
N CYS A 21 -1.92 3.06 8.11
CA CYS A 21 -1.23 3.83 9.14
C CYS A 21 0.14 4.30 8.64
N ALA A 22 0.64 5.37 9.23
CA ALA A 22 1.95 5.92 8.94
C ALA A 22 2.56 6.60 10.17
N ARG A 23 3.88 6.67 10.21
CA ARG A 23 4.65 7.32 11.25
C ARG A 23 5.89 8.00 10.68
N GLN A 24 6.27 9.09 11.32
CA GLN A 24 7.58 9.70 11.17
C GLN A 24 8.31 9.62 12.52
N LEU A 25 9.58 9.22 12.49
CA LEU A 25 10.46 9.18 13.66
C LEU A 25 11.29 10.46 13.72
N THR A 26 11.86 10.73 14.88
CA THR A 26 12.67 11.94 15.13
C THR A 26 13.99 11.97 14.36
N ASP A 27 14.49 10.81 13.92
CA ASP A 27 15.71 10.67 13.09
C ASP A 27 15.47 10.91 11.59
N GLY A 28 14.26 11.31 11.22
CA GLY A 28 13.86 11.51 9.82
C GLY A 28 13.41 10.24 9.10
N THR A 29 13.52 9.06 9.73
CA THR A 29 12.92 7.82 9.24
C THR A 29 11.40 7.96 9.19
N GLY A 30 10.79 7.41 8.15
CA GLY A 30 9.35 7.36 8.08
C GLY A 30 8.85 6.09 7.42
N TRP A 31 7.65 5.70 7.77
CA TRP A 31 7.04 4.52 7.16
C TRP A 31 5.53 4.67 7.07
N GLY A 32 4.95 3.91 6.16
CA GLY A 32 3.50 3.82 6.01
C GLY A 32 3.09 2.51 5.39
N ILE A 33 1.87 2.10 5.67
CA ILE A 33 1.22 0.91 5.13
C ILE A 33 -0.21 1.23 4.73
N VAL A 34 -0.64 0.63 3.62
CA VAL A 34 -2.03 0.58 3.16
C VAL A 34 -2.43 -0.88 3.00
N CYS A 35 -3.63 -1.21 3.43
CA CYS A 35 -4.23 -2.54 3.38
C CYS A 35 -5.65 -2.44 2.82
N ASP A 36 -5.97 -3.26 1.82
CA ASP A 36 -7.30 -3.46 1.25
C ASP A 36 -7.86 -4.79 1.77
N GLY A 37 -8.95 -4.70 2.52
CA GLY A 37 -9.54 -5.85 3.18
C GLY A 37 -10.53 -6.59 2.31
N MET A 38 -10.47 -7.93 2.30
CA MET A 38 -11.38 -8.80 1.58
C MET A 38 -11.94 -9.91 2.45
N GLY A 39 -13.17 -10.37 2.13
CA GLY A 39 -13.79 -11.53 2.77
C GLY A 39 -15.11 -11.21 3.49
N GLY A 40 -16.23 -11.53 2.86
CA GLY A 40 -17.58 -11.43 3.45
C GLY A 40 -17.96 -10.03 3.97
N ALA A 41 -19.12 -9.96 4.65
CA ALA A 41 -19.69 -8.68 5.08
C ALA A 41 -18.81 -7.88 6.07
N ASN A 42 -18.05 -8.54 6.94
CA ASN A 42 -17.20 -7.89 7.95
C ASN A 42 -15.74 -8.34 7.91
N GLY A 43 -15.44 -9.41 7.17
CA GLY A 43 -14.13 -10.07 7.21
C GLY A 43 -13.00 -9.15 6.74
N GLY A 44 -13.19 -8.44 5.64
CA GLY A 44 -12.18 -7.55 5.07
C GLY A 44 -11.77 -6.43 6.03
N ARG A 45 -12.74 -5.73 6.64
CA ARG A 45 -12.49 -4.69 7.63
C ARG A 45 -11.69 -5.20 8.84
N VAL A 46 -12.03 -6.40 9.31
CA VAL A 46 -11.32 -7.01 10.44
C VAL A 46 -9.90 -7.39 10.04
N ALA A 47 -9.71 -7.97 8.83
CA ALA A 47 -8.40 -8.38 8.33
C ALA A 47 -7.45 -7.19 8.15
N SER A 48 -7.88 -6.13 7.44
CA SER A 48 -7.08 -4.92 7.22
C SER A 48 -6.73 -4.21 8.53
N ALA A 49 -7.67 -4.15 9.49
CA ALA A 49 -7.44 -3.57 10.81
C ALA A 49 -6.46 -4.39 11.66
N ILE A 50 -6.50 -5.73 11.62
CA ILE A 50 -5.53 -6.60 12.30
C ILE A 50 -4.15 -6.40 11.68
N ALA A 51 -4.03 -6.42 10.35
CA ALA A 51 -2.75 -6.29 9.66
C ALA A 51 -2.07 -4.95 9.97
N THR A 52 -2.78 -3.83 9.78
CA THR A 52 -2.24 -2.49 10.05
C THR A 52 -1.85 -2.31 11.51
N ARG A 53 -2.70 -2.75 12.47
CA ARG A 53 -2.38 -2.65 13.90
C ARG A 53 -1.18 -3.51 14.29
N THR A 54 -1.08 -4.72 13.76
CA THR A 54 0.04 -5.63 14.06
C THR A 54 1.36 -5.06 13.55
N ILE A 55 1.38 -4.53 12.31
CA ILE A 55 2.57 -3.89 11.74
C ILE A 55 2.92 -2.62 12.52
N LEU A 56 1.95 -1.77 12.85
CA LEU A 56 2.18 -0.58 13.69
C LEU A 56 2.87 -0.95 15.00
N GLN A 57 2.31 -1.91 15.74
CA GLN A 57 2.88 -2.34 17.02
C GLN A 57 4.29 -2.94 16.88
N TYR A 58 4.54 -3.67 15.81
CA TYR A 58 5.86 -4.26 15.56
C TYR A 58 6.88 -3.18 15.20
N PHE A 59 6.53 -2.24 14.33
CA PHE A 59 7.39 -1.12 13.96
C PHE A 59 7.69 -0.21 15.15
N ASP A 60 6.68 0.20 15.92
CA ASP A 60 6.87 1.08 17.09
C ASP A 60 7.84 0.46 18.13
N ARG A 61 7.83 -0.87 18.27
CA ARG A 61 8.67 -1.57 19.25
C ARG A 61 10.06 -1.91 18.73
N GLN A 62 10.21 -2.28 17.48
CA GLN A 62 11.42 -2.90 16.96
C GLN A 62 12.23 -2.00 16.03
N LEU A 63 11.58 -1.09 15.28
CA LEU A 63 12.27 -0.25 14.30
C LEU A 63 13.41 0.60 14.89
N PRO A 64 13.31 1.15 16.13
CA PRO A 64 14.43 1.88 16.72
C PRO A 64 15.71 1.05 16.92
N GLY A 65 15.60 -0.27 17.02
CA GLY A 65 16.73 -1.19 17.19
C GLY A 65 17.24 -1.82 15.89
N VAL A 66 16.66 -1.51 14.75
CA VAL A 66 17.05 -2.07 13.44
C VAL A 66 18.31 -1.38 12.93
N ASN A 67 19.37 -2.15 12.69
CA ASN A 67 20.60 -1.60 12.10
C ASN A 67 20.44 -1.33 10.61
N PRO A 68 21.20 -0.37 10.03
CA PRO A 68 21.27 -0.19 8.59
C PRO A 68 21.66 -1.48 7.87
N GLY A 69 20.87 -1.85 6.84
CA GLY A 69 21.03 -3.09 6.09
C GLY A 69 20.12 -4.23 6.55
N GLU A 70 19.46 -4.12 7.71
CA GLU A 70 18.54 -5.14 8.23
C GLU A 70 17.06 -4.85 7.86
N GLU A 71 16.77 -3.73 7.18
CA GLU A 71 15.41 -3.26 6.88
C GLU A 71 14.60 -4.32 6.12
N LYS A 72 15.22 -5.03 5.17
CA LYS A 72 14.56 -6.13 4.45
C LYS A 72 14.06 -7.20 5.39
N ALA A 73 14.94 -7.73 6.23
CA ALA A 73 14.60 -8.82 7.16
C ALA A 73 13.53 -8.37 8.16
N PHE A 74 13.66 -7.14 8.66
CA PHE A 74 12.71 -6.50 9.56
C PHE A 74 11.31 -6.39 8.94
N MET A 75 11.19 -5.84 7.73
CA MET A 75 9.90 -5.65 7.07
C MET A 75 9.27 -6.97 6.64
N MET A 76 10.05 -7.92 6.13
CA MET A 76 9.56 -9.27 5.82
C MET A 76 9.00 -9.97 7.08
N ARG A 77 9.69 -9.83 8.21
CA ARG A 77 9.23 -10.37 9.49
C ARG A 77 7.92 -9.72 9.97
N ALA A 78 7.76 -8.42 9.77
CA ALA A 78 6.52 -7.72 10.10
C ALA A 78 5.32 -8.29 9.31
N PHE A 79 5.52 -8.58 8.02
CA PHE A 79 4.49 -9.19 7.17
C PHE A 79 4.17 -10.63 7.60
N ASP A 80 5.16 -11.44 7.99
CA ASP A 80 4.93 -12.78 8.53
C ASP A 80 4.06 -12.74 9.79
N ILE A 81 4.38 -11.83 10.73
CA ILE A 81 3.65 -11.66 11.98
C ILE A 81 2.21 -11.19 11.69
N ALA A 82 2.03 -10.21 10.78
CA ALA A 82 0.72 -9.73 10.39
C ALA A 82 -0.10 -10.83 9.70
N ASN A 83 0.51 -11.58 8.77
CA ASN A 83 -0.13 -12.72 8.12
C ASN A 83 -0.64 -13.73 9.14
N ARG A 84 0.20 -14.09 10.10
CA ARG A 84 -0.18 -15.04 11.15
C ARG A 84 -1.34 -14.54 11.99
N ALA A 85 -1.33 -13.27 12.39
CA ALA A 85 -2.39 -12.68 13.20
C ALA A 85 -3.74 -12.66 12.48
N VAL A 86 -3.75 -12.34 11.16
CA VAL A 86 -4.97 -12.39 10.35
C VAL A 86 -5.44 -13.85 10.15
N TYR A 87 -4.52 -14.76 9.81
CA TYR A 87 -4.82 -16.17 9.58
C TYR A 87 -5.39 -16.86 10.83
N ASP A 88 -4.80 -16.62 12.00
CA ASP A 88 -5.26 -17.21 13.27
C ASP A 88 -6.69 -16.72 13.60
N LYS A 89 -6.99 -15.43 13.34
CA LYS A 89 -8.36 -14.92 13.51
C LYS A 89 -9.32 -15.54 12.50
N ALA A 90 -8.93 -15.65 11.23
CA ALA A 90 -9.74 -16.24 10.17
C ALA A 90 -10.10 -17.72 10.44
N THR A 91 -9.17 -18.48 11.05
CA THR A 91 -9.36 -19.92 11.31
C THR A 91 -10.00 -20.22 12.66
N SER A 92 -9.91 -19.30 13.62
CA SER A 92 -10.50 -19.46 14.96
C SER A 92 -11.95 -18.99 15.07
N ASP A 93 -12.45 -18.25 14.07
CA ASP A 93 -13.78 -17.65 14.08
C ASP A 93 -14.50 -18.00 12.78
N PRO A 94 -15.57 -18.84 12.83
CA PRO A 94 -16.32 -19.25 11.64
C PRO A 94 -16.89 -18.10 10.82
N ASP A 95 -17.25 -16.97 11.47
CA ASP A 95 -17.78 -15.78 10.79
C ASP A 95 -16.70 -15.00 10.01
N MET A 96 -15.43 -15.31 10.27
CA MET A 96 -14.27 -14.70 9.64
C MET A 96 -13.55 -15.61 8.63
N LEU A 97 -14.14 -16.77 8.34
CA LEU A 97 -13.55 -17.75 7.44
C LEU A 97 -13.34 -17.14 6.03
N GLY A 98 -12.11 -17.25 5.53
CA GLY A 98 -11.72 -16.73 4.22
C GLY A 98 -11.46 -15.22 4.18
N MET A 99 -11.45 -14.53 5.33
CA MET A 99 -10.99 -13.15 5.37
C MET A 99 -9.50 -13.04 5.06
N GLY A 100 -9.11 -11.94 4.46
CA GLY A 100 -7.73 -11.60 4.16
C GLY A 100 -7.59 -10.11 3.86
N THR A 101 -6.38 -9.68 3.58
CA THR A 101 -6.13 -8.30 3.18
C THR A 101 -4.88 -8.21 2.32
N THR A 102 -4.84 -7.26 1.39
CA THR A 102 -3.59 -6.85 0.78
C THR A 102 -2.72 -6.15 1.82
N GLY A 103 -1.49 -5.88 1.47
CA GLY A 103 -0.62 -5.00 2.24
C GLY A 103 0.48 -4.45 1.36
N VAL A 104 0.65 -3.12 1.35
CA VAL A 104 1.80 -2.44 0.76
C VAL A 104 2.39 -1.51 1.81
N CYS A 105 3.65 -1.75 2.14
CA CYS A 105 4.37 -0.99 3.17
C CYS A 105 5.65 -0.40 2.60
N VAL A 106 5.91 0.87 2.92
CA VAL A 106 7.14 1.57 2.60
C VAL A 106 7.81 2.04 3.88
N LEU A 107 9.10 1.76 4.02
CA LEU A 107 9.99 2.33 5.02
C LEU A 107 11.03 3.20 4.31
N GLN A 108 11.01 4.50 4.59
CA GLN A 108 11.99 5.46 4.11
C GLN A 108 13.06 5.65 5.19
N ARG A 109 14.34 5.39 4.83
CA ARG A 109 15.48 5.56 5.73
C ARG A 109 16.76 5.80 4.92
N GLY A 110 17.56 6.78 5.31
CA GLY A 110 18.90 6.98 4.74
C GLY A 110 18.95 7.18 3.22
N GLY A 111 17.97 7.89 2.62
CA GLY A 111 17.90 8.09 1.16
C GLY A 111 17.41 6.87 0.38
N LEU A 112 16.88 5.86 1.07
CA LEU A 112 16.30 4.66 0.48
C LEU A 112 14.84 4.50 0.87
N ALA A 113 14.02 4.05 -0.08
CA ALA A 113 12.71 3.49 0.17
C ALA A 113 12.80 1.96 0.08
N HIS A 114 12.45 1.29 1.17
CA HIS A 114 12.29 -0.15 1.25
C HIS A 114 10.82 -0.47 1.13
N ILE A 115 10.45 -1.34 0.20
CA ILE A 115 9.05 -1.65 -0.13
C ILE A 115 8.82 -3.15 0.08
N VAL A 116 7.76 -3.48 0.82
CA VAL A 116 7.25 -4.86 0.94
C VAL A 116 5.77 -4.86 0.62
N HIS A 117 5.32 -5.81 -0.20
CA HIS A 117 3.90 -5.93 -0.51
C HIS A 117 3.43 -7.37 -0.71
N ALA A 118 2.12 -7.54 -0.56
CA ALA A 118 1.34 -8.72 -0.91
C ALA A 118 -0.04 -8.27 -1.36
N GLY A 119 -0.43 -8.62 -2.57
CA GLY A 119 -1.68 -8.18 -3.21
C GLY A 119 -1.44 -7.23 -4.37
N ASP A 120 -2.46 -6.47 -4.71
CA ASP A 120 -2.53 -5.52 -5.82
C ASP A 120 -2.69 -4.05 -5.37
N SER A 121 -2.67 -3.78 -4.08
CA SER A 121 -2.38 -2.43 -3.57
C SER A 121 -0.97 -2.03 -3.97
N ARG A 122 -0.80 -0.79 -4.41
CA ARG A 122 0.41 -0.34 -5.11
C ARG A 122 1.19 0.71 -4.35
N ALA A 123 2.51 0.69 -4.56
CA ALA A 123 3.41 1.80 -4.23
C ALA A 123 3.97 2.43 -5.51
N TYR A 124 4.04 3.75 -5.52
CA TYR A 124 4.59 4.55 -6.62
C TYR A 124 5.67 5.49 -6.09
N LEU A 125 6.57 5.87 -6.98
CA LEU A 125 7.51 6.98 -6.81
C LEU A 125 7.17 8.05 -7.85
N TRP A 126 6.86 9.25 -7.40
CA TRP A 126 6.87 10.44 -8.22
C TRP A 126 8.21 11.16 -8.03
N HIS A 127 8.92 11.37 -9.13
CA HIS A 127 10.24 12.00 -9.18
C HIS A 127 10.32 12.92 -10.39
N ASN A 128 10.57 14.21 -10.19
CA ASN A 128 10.79 15.21 -11.27
C ASN A 128 9.71 15.16 -12.37
N GLY A 129 8.43 15.14 -12.01
CA GLY A 129 7.32 15.13 -12.96
C GLY A 129 6.96 13.76 -13.54
N ALA A 130 7.71 12.71 -13.24
CA ALA A 130 7.44 11.36 -13.67
C ALA A 130 6.94 10.47 -12.52
N ILE A 131 5.92 9.68 -12.77
CA ILE A 131 5.43 8.66 -11.83
C ILE A 131 5.85 7.27 -12.30
N ARG A 132 6.24 6.42 -11.35
CA ARG A 132 6.62 5.04 -11.62
C ARG A 132 6.07 4.12 -10.54
N GLN A 133 5.35 3.07 -10.95
CA GLN A 133 4.96 1.99 -10.06
C GLN A 133 6.20 1.22 -9.56
N LEU A 134 6.28 1.00 -8.25
CA LEU A 134 7.37 0.29 -7.59
C LEU A 134 7.03 -1.16 -7.26
N THR A 135 5.76 -1.48 -7.12
CA THR A 135 5.24 -2.82 -6.86
C THR A 135 4.83 -3.49 -8.16
N ARG A 136 4.67 -4.81 -8.12
CA ARG A 136 4.08 -5.59 -9.20
C ARG A 136 2.88 -6.33 -8.64
N ASP A 137 1.72 -6.15 -9.23
CA ASP A 137 0.47 -6.68 -8.69
C ASP A 137 0.50 -8.21 -8.59
N HIS A 138 0.12 -8.73 -7.47
CA HIS A 138 -0.10 -10.16 -7.31
C HIS A 138 -1.54 -10.50 -7.72
N SER A 139 -1.82 -10.39 -9.02
CA SER A 139 -3.11 -10.69 -9.62
C SER A 139 -3.00 -11.71 -10.76
N MET A 140 -4.12 -12.35 -11.09
CA MET A 140 -4.20 -13.29 -12.22
C MET A 140 -3.84 -12.58 -13.54
N VAL A 141 -4.38 -11.38 -13.75
CA VAL A 141 -4.13 -10.64 -14.99
C VAL A 141 -2.68 -10.20 -15.12
N GLN A 142 -2.00 -9.86 -14.02
CA GLN A 142 -0.58 -9.55 -14.06
C GLN A 142 0.24 -10.79 -14.49
N GLN A 143 -0.10 -12.00 -14.03
CA GLN A 143 0.56 -13.24 -14.45
C GLN A 143 0.37 -13.49 -15.95
N LEU A 144 -0.82 -13.20 -16.50
CA LEU A 144 -1.09 -13.31 -17.93
C LEU A 144 -0.28 -12.30 -18.76
N VAL A 145 -0.14 -11.07 -18.27
CA VAL A 145 0.72 -10.06 -18.90
C VAL A 145 2.17 -10.51 -18.91
N ASP A 146 2.66 -11.03 -17.79
CA ASP A 146 4.05 -11.46 -17.62
C ASP A 146 4.43 -12.65 -18.50
N SER A 147 3.47 -13.54 -18.73
CA SER A 147 3.64 -14.67 -19.64
C SER A 147 3.42 -14.30 -21.12
N GLY A 148 3.12 -13.02 -21.40
CA GLY A 148 2.86 -12.52 -22.76
C GLY A 148 1.54 -12.99 -23.37
N GLN A 149 0.62 -13.52 -22.56
CA GLN A 149 -0.68 -14.01 -23.05
C GLN A 149 -1.66 -12.88 -23.34
N ILE A 150 -1.58 -11.78 -22.59
CA ILE A 150 -2.38 -10.56 -22.80
C ILE A 150 -1.51 -9.32 -22.67
N THR A 151 -1.93 -8.19 -23.25
CA THR A 151 -1.31 -6.88 -23.05
C THR A 151 -1.81 -6.23 -21.74
N ARG A 152 -1.16 -5.14 -21.31
CA ARG A 152 -1.61 -4.35 -20.14
C ARG A 152 -2.99 -3.74 -20.37
N GLU A 153 -3.27 -3.29 -21.58
CA GLU A 153 -4.57 -2.73 -21.97
C GLU A 153 -5.68 -3.79 -21.88
N GLN A 154 -5.37 -5.02 -22.31
CA GLN A 154 -6.30 -6.15 -22.20
C GLN A 154 -6.51 -6.56 -20.73
N ALA A 155 -5.48 -6.49 -19.89
CA ALA A 155 -5.58 -6.77 -18.47
C ALA A 155 -6.55 -5.82 -17.75
N ALA A 156 -6.53 -4.53 -18.08
CA ALA A 156 -7.41 -3.52 -17.49
C ALA A 156 -8.91 -3.79 -17.74
N LEU A 157 -9.24 -4.46 -18.85
CA LEU A 157 -10.61 -4.81 -19.25
C LEU A 157 -10.98 -6.26 -18.96
N HIS A 158 -10.05 -7.05 -18.40
CA HIS A 158 -10.26 -8.48 -18.19
C HIS A 158 -11.31 -8.74 -17.10
N PRO A 159 -12.24 -9.73 -17.27
CA PRO A 159 -13.28 -10.02 -16.29
C PRO A 159 -12.74 -10.47 -14.91
N GLN A 160 -11.53 -11.01 -14.87
CA GLN A 160 -10.85 -11.44 -13.63
C GLN A 160 -9.77 -10.45 -13.17
N LYS A 161 -9.84 -9.16 -13.53
CA LYS A 161 -8.83 -8.16 -13.16
C LYS A 161 -8.64 -8.00 -11.66
N ASN A 162 -9.70 -8.22 -10.87
CA ASN A 162 -9.69 -8.10 -9.41
C ASN A 162 -9.36 -9.44 -8.71
N LEU A 163 -8.95 -10.50 -9.45
CA LEU A 163 -8.58 -11.77 -8.84
C LEU A 163 -7.11 -11.72 -8.37
N ILE A 164 -6.93 -11.47 -7.09
CA ILE A 164 -5.59 -11.46 -6.47
C ILE A 164 -5.10 -12.90 -6.21
N THR A 165 -3.80 -13.10 -6.29
CA THR A 165 -3.13 -14.40 -6.11
C THR A 165 -2.33 -14.50 -4.83
N ARG A 166 -2.21 -13.39 -4.08
CA ARG A 166 -1.48 -13.34 -2.81
C ARG A 166 -2.08 -12.28 -1.89
N ALA A 167 -2.35 -12.66 -0.63
CA ALA A 167 -2.86 -11.76 0.39
C ALA A 167 -2.47 -12.24 1.79
N LEU A 168 -2.45 -11.34 2.76
CA LEU A 168 -2.26 -11.63 4.17
C LEU A 168 -3.50 -12.36 4.73
N GLY A 169 -3.27 -13.42 5.52
CA GLY A 169 -4.31 -14.13 6.25
C GLY A 169 -5.02 -15.25 5.50
N VAL A 170 -4.80 -15.40 4.19
CA VAL A 170 -5.45 -16.46 3.37
C VAL A 170 -4.77 -17.81 3.56
N SER A 171 -3.49 -17.83 3.88
CA SER A 171 -2.70 -19.04 4.12
C SER A 171 -1.85 -18.90 5.39
N ALA A 172 -1.49 -20.03 6.00
CA ALA A 172 -0.68 -20.06 7.23
C ALA A 172 0.70 -19.40 7.07
N SER A 173 1.23 -19.37 5.85
CA SER A 173 2.48 -18.70 5.49
C SER A 173 2.29 -17.87 4.23
N ILE A 174 3.08 -16.82 4.10
CA ILE A 174 3.11 -15.92 2.95
C ILE A 174 4.55 -15.67 2.51
N VAL A 175 4.75 -15.39 1.22
CA VAL A 175 6.02 -14.89 0.68
C VAL A 175 5.76 -13.50 0.10
N PRO A 176 5.91 -12.43 0.88
CA PRO A 176 5.77 -11.07 0.39
C PRO A 176 6.89 -10.75 -0.60
N GLU A 177 6.66 -9.82 -1.50
CA GLU A 177 7.70 -9.31 -2.39
C GLU A 177 8.38 -8.10 -1.76
N TYR A 178 9.72 -8.04 -1.88
CA TYR A 178 10.53 -6.93 -1.40
C TYR A 178 11.31 -6.31 -2.55
N ASN A 179 11.33 -4.99 -2.59
CA ASN A 179 12.27 -4.23 -3.40
C ASN A 179 12.77 -2.98 -2.66
N ARG A 180 13.77 -2.29 -3.22
CA ARG A 180 14.24 -1.00 -2.72
C ARG A 180 14.54 -0.03 -3.86
N ARG A 181 14.43 1.27 -3.58
CA ARG A 181 14.75 2.35 -4.52
C ARG A 181 15.48 3.48 -3.81
N GLU A 182 16.40 4.11 -4.50
CA GLU A 182 16.94 5.38 -4.09
C GLU A 182 15.89 6.46 -4.25
N ILE A 183 15.85 7.37 -3.30
CA ILE A 183 14.94 8.52 -3.25
C ILE A 183 15.71 9.77 -2.90
N SER A 184 15.22 10.91 -3.36
CA SER A 184 15.83 12.23 -3.19
C SER A 184 14.84 13.20 -2.56
N PRO A 185 15.34 14.28 -1.94
CA PRO A 185 14.48 15.38 -1.51
C PRO A 185 13.61 15.90 -2.65
N GLY A 186 12.32 16.10 -2.38
CA GLY A 186 11.32 16.48 -3.36
C GLY A 186 10.54 15.31 -3.95
N ASP A 187 11.00 14.07 -3.77
CA ASP A 187 10.26 12.89 -4.19
C ASP A 187 9.00 12.67 -3.35
N ILE A 188 7.99 12.05 -3.96
CA ILE A 188 6.78 11.61 -3.28
C ILE A 188 6.62 10.10 -3.48
N LEU A 189 6.55 9.38 -2.36
CA LEU A 189 6.12 7.99 -2.34
C LEU A 189 4.61 7.97 -2.12
N MET A 190 3.86 7.32 -3.01
CA MET A 190 2.42 7.16 -2.91
C MET A 190 2.08 5.67 -2.74
N LEU A 191 1.30 5.35 -1.71
CA LEU A 191 0.69 4.05 -1.50
C LEU A 191 -0.80 4.17 -1.69
N CYS A 192 -1.43 3.23 -2.37
CA CYS A 192 -2.87 3.26 -2.60
C CYS A 192 -3.46 1.86 -2.77
N THR A 193 -4.77 1.76 -2.54
CA THR A 193 -5.58 0.60 -2.90
C THR A 193 -5.99 0.65 -4.38
N ASP A 194 -6.50 -0.44 -4.89
CA ASP A 194 -6.91 -0.61 -6.28
C ASP A 194 -8.12 0.26 -6.65
N GLY A 195 -8.94 0.67 -5.67
CA GLY A 195 -10.03 1.63 -5.87
C GLY A 195 -9.59 2.98 -6.44
N LEU A 196 -8.31 3.40 -6.19
CA LEU A 196 -7.73 4.53 -6.89
C LEU A 196 -7.33 4.15 -8.33
N THR A 197 -6.51 3.13 -8.48
CA THR A 197 -5.83 2.81 -9.75
C THR A 197 -6.72 2.12 -10.77
N ASN A 198 -7.86 1.59 -10.34
CA ASN A 198 -8.93 1.15 -11.23
C ASN A 198 -9.69 2.31 -11.90
N MET A 199 -9.63 3.52 -11.32
CA MET A 199 -10.37 4.71 -11.78
C MET A 199 -9.48 5.78 -12.38
N VAL A 200 -8.20 5.85 -12.00
CA VAL A 200 -7.27 6.91 -12.39
C VAL A 200 -6.01 6.30 -12.99
N ALA A 201 -5.70 6.65 -14.23
CA ALA A 201 -4.51 6.15 -14.94
C ALA A 201 -3.21 6.72 -14.34
N ASP A 202 -2.11 5.98 -14.43
CA ASP A 202 -0.80 6.38 -13.88
C ASP A 202 -0.35 7.78 -14.35
N ALA A 203 -0.56 8.12 -15.63
CA ALA A 203 -0.20 9.43 -16.15
C ALA A 203 -0.98 10.56 -15.47
N GLU A 204 -2.25 10.35 -15.18
CA GLU A 204 -3.09 11.31 -14.48
C GLU A 204 -2.73 11.43 -13.00
N LEU A 205 -2.38 10.31 -12.34
CA LEU A 205 -1.82 10.33 -10.98
C LEU A 205 -0.58 11.23 -10.92
N GLY A 206 0.33 11.10 -11.89
CA GLY A 206 1.54 11.91 -11.98
C GLY A 206 1.27 13.40 -12.14
N LEU A 207 0.30 13.78 -12.98
CA LEU A 207 -0.12 15.17 -13.19
C LEU A 207 -0.74 15.77 -11.92
N ILE A 208 -1.62 15.03 -11.25
CA ILE A 208 -2.23 15.51 -9.99
C ILE A 208 -1.16 15.77 -8.94
N LEU A 209 -0.18 14.87 -8.77
CA LEU A 209 0.92 15.07 -7.83
C LEU A 209 1.82 16.25 -8.19
N GLN A 210 1.93 16.58 -9.48
CA GLN A 210 2.71 17.72 -9.97
C GLN A 210 2.00 19.06 -9.74
N GLU A 211 0.69 19.11 -10.00
CA GLU A 211 -0.08 20.37 -10.06
C GLU A 211 -0.75 20.72 -8.73
N THR A 212 -0.80 19.80 -7.77
CA THR A 212 -1.54 19.97 -6.52
C THR A 212 -0.56 20.12 -5.33
N ALA A 213 -0.89 20.98 -4.39
CA ALA A 213 -0.14 21.08 -3.13
C ALA A 213 -0.17 19.74 -2.38
N PHE A 214 0.97 19.34 -1.79
CA PHE A 214 1.16 18.00 -1.21
C PHE A 214 0.04 17.56 -0.26
N PHE A 215 -0.44 18.44 0.62
CA PHE A 215 -1.48 18.10 1.60
C PHE A 215 -2.89 18.06 1.01
N ASP A 216 -3.11 18.66 -0.16
CA ASP A 216 -4.40 18.66 -0.86
C ASP A 216 -4.49 17.49 -1.86
N ALA A 217 -3.34 16.96 -2.29
CA ALA A 217 -3.27 15.93 -3.31
C ALA A 217 -4.06 14.64 -3.00
N PRO A 218 -4.09 14.10 -1.75
CA PRO A 218 -4.94 12.96 -1.44
C PRO A 218 -6.43 13.23 -1.72
N GLY A 219 -6.92 14.43 -1.39
CA GLY A 219 -8.30 14.84 -1.65
C GLY A 219 -8.61 14.87 -3.16
N VAL A 220 -7.73 15.47 -3.94
CA VAL A 220 -7.89 15.55 -5.41
C VAL A 220 -7.85 14.17 -6.06
N LEU A 221 -6.97 13.28 -5.60
CA LEU A 221 -6.86 11.89 -6.08
C LEU A 221 -8.14 11.10 -5.80
N VAL A 222 -8.65 11.17 -4.55
CA VAL A 222 -9.89 10.50 -4.15
C VAL A 222 -11.09 11.06 -4.92
N ASP A 223 -11.24 12.38 -5.02
CA ASP A 223 -12.29 13.02 -5.80
C ASP A 223 -12.26 12.59 -7.26
N ARG A 224 -11.07 12.44 -7.84
CA ARG A 224 -10.91 11.98 -9.21
C ARG A 224 -11.38 10.55 -9.40
N ALA A 225 -11.05 9.65 -8.46
CA ALA A 225 -11.53 8.27 -8.47
C ALA A 225 -13.05 8.18 -8.29
N LEU A 226 -13.63 8.98 -7.39
CA LEU A 226 -15.07 9.08 -7.20
C LEU A 226 -15.78 9.54 -8.49
N LYS A 227 -15.25 10.54 -9.19
CA LYS A 227 -15.75 11.00 -10.50
C LYS A 227 -15.59 9.93 -11.58
N GLY A 228 -14.63 9.02 -11.46
CA GLY A 228 -14.45 7.85 -12.32
C GLY A 228 -15.45 6.71 -12.04
N GLY A 229 -16.28 6.85 -11.01
CA GLY A 229 -17.31 5.89 -10.62
C GLY A 229 -17.24 5.42 -9.16
N GLY A 230 -16.07 5.52 -8.51
CA GLY A 230 -15.90 5.18 -7.10
C GLY A 230 -16.40 3.78 -6.75
N GLN A 231 -16.07 2.78 -7.56
CA GLN A 231 -16.65 1.44 -7.48
C GLN A 231 -16.20 0.65 -6.24
N ASP A 232 -15.09 1.05 -5.64
CA ASP A 232 -14.52 0.42 -4.45
C ASP A 232 -14.13 1.44 -3.40
N ASN A 233 -13.67 0.95 -2.23
CA ASN A 233 -13.00 1.75 -1.23
C ASN A 233 -11.73 2.35 -1.82
N ILE A 234 -11.42 3.60 -1.50
CA ILE A 234 -10.30 4.35 -2.07
C ILE A 234 -9.41 4.84 -0.94
N THR A 235 -8.18 4.38 -0.91
CA THR A 235 -7.20 4.84 0.09
C THR A 235 -5.93 5.31 -0.59
N VAL A 236 -5.47 6.50 -0.20
CA VAL A 236 -4.23 7.14 -0.67
C VAL A 236 -3.42 7.57 0.54
N LEU A 237 -2.15 7.21 0.55
CA LEU A 237 -1.15 7.66 1.52
C LEU A 237 0.06 8.22 0.78
N LEU A 238 0.39 9.48 1.02
CA LEU A 238 1.56 10.17 0.47
C LEU A 238 2.63 10.36 1.53
N MET A 239 3.87 10.10 1.17
CA MET A 239 5.06 10.34 1.98
C MET A 239 6.04 11.19 1.17
N GLY A 240 6.15 12.49 1.50
CA GLY A 240 7.04 13.44 0.83
C GLY A 240 8.44 13.43 1.45
N VAL A 241 9.45 13.24 0.63
CA VAL A 241 10.85 13.23 1.06
C VAL A 241 11.34 14.67 1.23
N GLU A 242 11.73 15.05 2.44
CA GLU A 242 12.28 16.37 2.74
C GLU A 242 13.80 16.33 2.78
N THR A 243 14.41 17.48 2.55
CA THR A 243 15.84 17.67 2.83
C THR A 243 16.05 17.45 4.32
N THR A 244 16.91 16.52 4.71
CA THR A 244 17.46 16.51 6.07
C THR A 244 18.33 17.74 6.19
N GLU A 245 17.80 18.83 6.75
CA GLU A 245 18.66 19.92 7.23
C GLU A 245 19.56 19.27 8.29
N GLY A 246 20.85 19.19 7.96
CA GLY A 246 21.84 18.76 8.92
C GLY A 246 21.71 19.67 10.14
N THR A 247 21.41 19.08 11.29
CA THR A 247 21.61 19.71 12.59
C THR A 247 23.11 19.98 12.73
N ASN A 248 23.58 21.07 12.11
CA ASN A 248 24.82 21.72 12.47
C ASN A 248 24.53 22.53 13.73
N GLY A 249 24.85 21.97 14.86
CA GLY A 249 24.87 22.55 16.17
C GLY A 249 25.97 21.89 16.98
#